data_3a25cb5b3039217c765a7e454b0214e7
#
_entry.id   3a25cb5b3039217c765a7e454b0214e7
#
_cell.length_a   1.000
_cell.length_b   1.000
_cell.length_c   1.000
_cell.angle_alpha   90.00
_cell.angle_beta   90.00
_cell.angle_gamma   90.00
#
_symmetry.space_group_name_H-M   'P 1'
#
loop_
_entity.id
_entity.type
_entity.pdbx_description
1 polymer ?
#
loop_
_entity_poly.entity_id
_entity_poly.type
_entity_poly.pdbx_seq_one_letter_code
_entity_poly.pdbx_strand_id
1 'polypeptide(L)'
;MTALEKQQKKISVIIPVYNAEKYIRETLDSIIKQSYKNLEIILIDNGSKDRSPDIIQKYEAKYPEIHMIEGSGKGPGASRNRGLKLAKGDYIVFADADDYLPDKDIFCKYINLAEQTDADIVVSNYARLWKDKILPATKHQSFALCSPSSEEFRFQGFFSVGTLSYAWGKLYRREFLRNHQIYFADLSYAEDKLFNMQCYICDAKYAFLEDIGYIYRKNDMSVSWQYRPDSVENWFKLVYELKSWIEKKDKDPKEYTSLIGYLLIFAAFFDGKMEYMQHKKSLWAVRKVLKKYGSNPMGRKAFTELADRRKKLQITQKLWKIMIRTFSLGMKWRWYLLMSVGIKILVSCRVDERLS
;
A
#
# COMPACT_ATOMS: atom_id res chain seq x y z
N MET A 1 11.34 36.71 27.79
CA MET A 1 11.89 35.36 27.66
C MET A 1 11.33 34.82 26.37
N THR A 2 12.16 34.77 25.36
CA THR A 2 11.90 34.34 24.02
C THR A 2 11.43 32.89 24.03
N ALA A 3 10.28 32.63 23.36
CA ALA A 3 9.82 31.29 23.10
C ALA A 3 11.00 30.52 22.49
N LEU A 4 11.40 29.41 23.13
CA LEU A 4 12.35 28.44 22.59
C LEU A 4 11.93 28.19 21.13
N GLU A 5 12.80 28.50 20.17
CA GLU A 5 12.65 28.11 18.79
C GLU A 5 12.41 26.62 18.79
N LYS A 6 11.15 26.23 18.59
CA LYS A 6 10.76 24.82 18.50
C LYS A 6 11.55 24.26 17.32
N GLN A 7 12.60 23.50 17.59
CA GLN A 7 13.48 22.95 16.56
C GLN A 7 12.59 22.31 15.49
N GLN A 8 12.68 22.82 14.26
CA GLN A 8 11.83 22.37 13.17
C GLN A 8 12.04 20.86 12.94
N LYS A 9 10.97 20.07 12.97
CA LYS A 9 11.00 18.62 12.80
C LYS A 9 11.66 18.24 11.47
N LYS A 10 12.50 17.24 11.45
CA LYS A 10 13.16 16.78 10.22
C LYS A 10 12.37 15.67 9.54
N ILE A 11 12.24 15.72 8.21
CA ILE A 11 11.65 14.66 7.39
C ILE A 11 12.77 13.92 6.66
N SER A 12 12.78 12.57 6.78
CA SER A 12 13.57 11.70 5.91
C SER A 12 12.69 11.18 4.77
N VAL A 13 13.01 11.53 3.54
CA VAL A 13 12.35 11.01 2.35
C VAL A 13 13.14 9.80 1.85
N ILE A 14 12.53 8.62 1.80
CA ILE A 14 13.18 7.37 1.40
C ILE A 14 12.64 6.93 0.04
N ILE A 15 13.56 6.76 -0.92
CA ILE A 15 13.23 6.47 -2.32
C ILE A 15 13.98 5.21 -2.77
N PRO A 16 13.31 4.06 -2.94
CA PRO A 16 13.89 2.93 -3.63
C PRO A 16 14.03 3.24 -5.11
N VAL A 17 15.20 2.99 -5.69
CA VAL A 17 15.50 3.27 -7.10
C VAL A 17 15.89 1.98 -7.82
N TYR A 18 15.30 1.74 -8.98
CA TYR A 18 15.69 0.70 -9.91
C TYR A 18 15.26 1.05 -11.34
N ASN A 19 16.20 1.34 -12.23
CA ASN A 19 15.99 1.68 -13.64
C ASN A 19 14.92 2.79 -13.84
N ALA A 20 15.13 3.95 -13.17
CA ALA A 20 14.18 5.06 -13.13
C ALA A 20 14.63 6.30 -13.92
N GLU A 21 15.60 6.17 -14.87
CA GLU A 21 16.23 7.32 -15.58
C GLU A 21 15.22 8.27 -16.22
N LYS A 22 14.06 7.76 -16.63
CA LYS A 22 13.00 8.54 -17.28
C LYS A 22 12.27 9.48 -16.33
N TYR A 23 12.20 9.14 -15.03
CA TYR A 23 11.28 9.77 -14.08
C TYR A 23 11.97 10.38 -12.86
N ILE A 24 13.13 9.84 -12.46
CA ILE A 24 13.79 10.23 -11.20
C ILE A 24 14.08 11.72 -11.08
N ARG A 25 14.28 12.45 -12.20
CA ARG A 25 14.45 13.92 -12.19
C ARG A 25 13.18 14.61 -11.70
N GLU A 26 12.02 14.23 -12.24
CA GLU A 26 10.75 14.82 -11.87
C GLU A 26 10.41 14.51 -10.41
N THR A 27 10.69 13.29 -9.96
CA THR A 27 10.55 12.88 -8.55
C THR A 27 11.38 13.76 -7.64
N LEU A 28 12.70 13.87 -7.90
CA LEU A 28 13.62 14.69 -7.09
C LEU A 28 13.24 16.17 -7.12
N ASP A 29 12.95 16.71 -8.30
CA ASP A 29 12.52 18.11 -8.44
C ASP A 29 11.28 18.43 -7.62
N SER A 30 10.29 17.53 -7.60
CA SER A 30 9.06 17.72 -6.83
C SER A 30 9.30 17.75 -5.32
N ILE A 31 10.31 17.01 -4.84
CA ILE A 31 10.71 16.97 -3.43
C ILE A 31 11.55 18.19 -3.06
N ILE A 32 12.54 18.55 -3.88
CA ILE A 32 13.41 19.71 -3.63
C ILE A 32 12.64 21.04 -3.67
N LYS A 33 11.61 21.12 -4.51
CA LYS A 33 10.73 22.28 -4.64
C LYS A 33 9.74 22.44 -3.48
N GLN A 34 9.70 21.49 -2.53
CA GLN A 34 8.86 21.65 -1.35
C GLN A 34 9.22 22.90 -0.56
N SER A 35 8.23 23.60 -0.03
CA SER A 35 8.43 24.78 0.83
C SER A 35 9.08 24.43 2.16
N TYR A 36 8.84 23.23 2.67
CA TYR A 36 9.49 22.68 3.84
C TYR A 36 10.94 22.29 3.55
N LYS A 37 11.92 22.83 4.31
CA LYS A 37 13.35 22.72 3.97
C LYS A 37 14.15 21.79 4.87
N ASN A 38 13.66 21.44 6.07
CA ASN A 38 14.40 20.55 6.97
C ASN A 38 14.21 19.08 6.54
N LEU A 39 14.88 18.71 5.44
CA LEU A 39 14.78 17.41 4.78
C LEU A 39 16.12 16.68 4.80
N GLU A 40 16.07 15.36 4.71
CA GLU A 40 17.10 14.50 4.14
C GLU A 40 16.43 13.57 3.13
N ILE A 41 17.08 13.31 2.02
CA ILE A 41 16.56 12.50 0.91
C ILE A 41 17.51 11.33 0.71
N ILE A 42 17.05 10.12 1.00
CA ILE A 42 17.82 8.89 1.00
C ILE A 42 17.35 8.03 -0.19
N LEU A 43 18.17 8.00 -1.24
CA LEU A 43 17.91 7.16 -2.41
C LEU A 43 18.67 5.84 -2.25
N ILE A 44 17.96 4.74 -2.36
CA ILE A 44 18.56 3.40 -2.31
C ILE A 44 18.54 2.80 -3.71
N ASP A 45 19.68 2.88 -4.40
CA ASP A 45 19.83 2.30 -5.73
C ASP A 45 19.96 0.78 -5.65
N ASN A 46 18.99 0.07 -6.19
CA ASN A 46 18.88 -1.38 -6.09
C ASN A 46 19.57 -2.11 -7.26
N GLY A 47 20.66 -1.54 -7.77
CA GLY A 47 21.46 -2.07 -8.86
C GLY A 47 20.94 -1.69 -10.24
N SER A 48 20.58 -0.41 -10.44
CA SER A 48 20.15 0.13 -11.74
C SER A 48 21.21 -0.11 -12.83
N LYS A 49 20.75 -0.36 -14.05
CA LYS A 49 21.59 -0.58 -15.24
C LYS A 49 21.44 0.55 -16.26
N ASP A 50 20.56 1.50 -16.01
CA ASP A 50 20.35 2.70 -16.80
C ASP A 50 21.12 3.90 -16.20
N ARG A 51 20.81 5.12 -16.63
CA ARG A 51 21.47 6.33 -16.14
C ARG A 51 20.95 6.87 -14.82
N SER A 52 20.13 6.11 -14.08
CA SER A 52 19.61 6.55 -12.78
C SER A 52 20.71 6.95 -11.80
N PRO A 53 21.79 6.15 -11.59
CA PRO A 53 22.89 6.53 -10.69
C PRO A 53 23.58 7.84 -11.11
N ASP A 54 23.87 8.02 -12.41
CA ASP A 54 24.53 9.23 -12.93
C ASP A 54 23.66 10.49 -12.69
N ILE A 55 22.35 10.33 -12.82
CA ILE A 55 21.41 11.42 -12.57
C ILE A 55 21.42 11.78 -11.09
N ILE A 56 21.33 10.80 -10.21
CA ILE A 56 21.28 11.01 -8.76
C ILE A 56 22.59 11.66 -8.28
N GLN A 57 23.76 11.21 -8.75
CA GLN A 57 25.05 11.80 -8.39
C GLN A 57 25.12 13.30 -8.72
N LYS A 58 24.52 13.74 -9.84
CA LYS A 58 24.45 15.18 -10.19
C LYS A 58 23.57 15.97 -9.20
N TYR A 59 22.51 15.35 -8.70
CA TYR A 59 21.68 15.98 -7.67
C TYR A 59 22.38 16.00 -6.32
N GLU A 60 23.03 14.91 -5.90
CA GLU A 60 23.81 14.81 -4.68
C GLU A 60 24.93 15.85 -4.62
N ALA A 61 25.64 16.07 -5.75
CA ALA A 61 26.67 17.11 -5.85
C ALA A 61 26.13 18.55 -5.69
N LYS A 62 24.84 18.77 -5.99
CA LYS A 62 24.20 20.09 -5.93
C LYS A 62 23.42 20.34 -4.64
N TYR A 63 22.88 19.30 -4.03
CA TYR A 63 21.96 19.37 -2.91
C TYR A 63 22.48 18.50 -1.75
N PRO A 64 23.03 19.12 -0.69
CA PRO A 64 23.68 18.39 0.41
C PRO A 64 22.72 17.50 1.23
N GLU A 65 21.41 17.71 1.11
CA GLU A 65 20.39 16.90 1.74
C GLU A 65 20.13 15.56 1.02
N ILE A 66 20.68 15.36 -0.18
CA ILE A 66 20.49 14.16 -1.02
C ILE A 66 21.66 13.19 -0.79
N HIS A 67 21.33 11.93 -0.54
CA HIS A 67 22.30 10.86 -0.34
C HIS A 67 21.92 9.62 -1.13
N MET A 68 22.80 9.16 -2.02
CA MET A 68 22.65 7.89 -2.73
C MET A 68 23.36 6.78 -1.97
N ILE A 69 22.65 5.70 -1.71
CA ILE A 69 23.15 4.50 -1.02
C ILE A 69 22.91 3.29 -1.91
N GLU A 70 23.91 2.42 -2.00
CA GLU A 70 23.77 1.16 -2.72
C GLU A 70 22.79 0.22 -2.02
N GLY A 71 21.86 -0.37 -2.74
CA GLY A 71 20.89 -1.35 -2.27
C GLY A 71 21.45 -2.77 -2.20
N SER A 72 20.61 -3.70 -1.76
CA SER A 72 20.97 -5.14 -1.66
C SER A 72 20.51 -5.98 -2.84
N GLY A 73 19.87 -5.40 -3.86
CA GLY A 73 19.25 -6.14 -4.97
C GLY A 73 17.96 -6.90 -4.63
N LYS A 74 17.46 -6.81 -3.39
CA LYS A 74 16.33 -7.61 -2.88
C LYS A 74 14.95 -6.95 -3.00
N GLY A 75 14.80 -5.99 -3.92
CA GLY A 75 13.53 -5.32 -4.19
C GLY A 75 13.23 -4.10 -3.29
N PRO A 76 12.07 -3.42 -3.53
CA PRO A 76 11.77 -2.11 -2.94
C PRO A 76 11.59 -2.17 -1.42
N GLY A 77 11.00 -3.23 -0.86
CA GLY A 77 10.84 -3.40 0.58
C GLY A 77 12.17 -3.43 1.33
N ALA A 78 13.15 -4.17 0.82
CA ALA A 78 14.49 -4.21 1.40
C ALA A 78 15.19 -2.85 1.31
N SER A 79 15.02 -2.12 0.20
CA SER A 79 15.54 -0.77 0.02
C SER A 79 14.92 0.21 1.01
N ARG A 80 13.59 0.18 1.19
CA ARG A 80 12.90 1.01 2.19
C ARG A 80 13.37 0.69 3.61
N ASN A 81 13.57 -0.59 3.95
CA ASN A 81 14.14 -1.00 5.25
C ASN A 81 15.56 -0.47 5.46
N ARG A 82 16.39 -0.47 4.42
CA ARG A 82 17.74 0.11 4.49
C ARG A 82 17.66 1.63 4.74
N GLY A 83 16.77 2.31 4.02
CA GLY A 83 16.50 3.73 4.23
C GLY A 83 16.01 4.04 5.65
N LEU A 84 15.07 3.25 6.19
CA LEU A 84 14.59 3.40 7.57
C LEU A 84 15.70 3.29 8.62
N LYS A 85 16.68 2.41 8.42
CA LYS A 85 17.84 2.26 9.33
C LYS A 85 18.77 3.47 9.31
N LEU A 86 18.87 4.16 8.17
CA LEU A 86 19.75 5.30 7.95
C LEU A 86 19.06 6.63 8.29
N ALA A 87 17.75 6.68 8.27
CA ALA A 87 16.93 7.85 8.48
C ALA A 87 17.17 8.49 9.86
N LYS A 88 17.42 9.81 9.88
CA LYS A 88 17.65 10.63 11.07
C LYS A 88 16.48 11.56 11.37
N GLY A 89 15.54 11.73 10.45
CA GLY A 89 14.37 12.59 10.59
C GLY A 89 13.44 12.15 11.72
N ASP A 90 12.68 13.08 12.26
CA ASP A 90 11.58 12.77 13.21
C ASP A 90 10.44 12.04 12.51
N TYR A 91 10.27 12.32 11.23
CA TYR A 91 9.24 11.74 10.36
C TYR A 91 9.85 11.12 9.13
N ILE A 92 9.13 10.13 8.58
CA ILE A 92 9.48 9.40 7.36
C ILE A 92 8.42 9.65 6.30
N VAL A 93 8.84 9.88 5.07
CA VAL A 93 8.02 9.84 3.86
C VAL A 93 8.64 8.81 2.91
N PHE A 94 7.82 7.94 2.34
CA PHE A 94 8.23 7.08 1.24
C PHE A 94 7.72 7.66 -0.08
N ALA A 95 8.57 7.64 -1.10
CA ALA A 95 8.19 7.95 -2.48
C ALA A 95 8.79 6.93 -3.43
N ASP A 96 8.11 6.61 -4.52
CA ASP A 96 8.64 5.76 -5.57
C ASP A 96 9.36 6.62 -6.62
N ALA A 97 10.39 6.08 -7.25
CA ALA A 97 11.29 6.83 -8.14
C ALA A 97 10.65 7.26 -9.47
N ASP A 98 9.44 6.82 -9.75
CA ASP A 98 8.65 7.12 -10.96
C ASP A 98 7.42 8.00 -10.70
N ASP A 99 7.22 8.45 -9.45
CA ASP A 99 6.08 9.25 -9.00
C ASP A 99 6.50 10.69 -8.62
N TYR A 100 5.54 11.56 -8.30
CA TYR A 100 5.86 12.93 -7.87
C TYR A 100 4.83 13.53 -6.92
N LEU A 101 5.23 14.60 -6.21
CA LEU A 101 4.40 15.38 -5.29
C LEU A 101 3.84 16.59 -6.05
N PRO A 102 2.50 16.70 -6.26
CA PRO A 102 1.91 17.79 -7.03
C PRO A 102 1.83 19.12 -6.26
N ASP A 103 1.79 19.05 -4.93
CA ASP A 103 1.65 20.20 -4.05
C ASP A 103 3.00 20.54 -3.38
N LYS A 104 3.51 21.74 -3.64
CA LYS A 104 4.78 22.21 -3.05
C LYS A 104 4.73 22.42 -1.54
N ASP A 105 3.55 22.46 -0.94
CA ASP A 105 3.34 22.70 0.48
C ASP A 105 2.92 21.43 1.25
N ILE A 106 2.90 20.27 0.57
CA ILE A 106 2.36 19.06 1.19
C ILE A 106 3.12 18.63 2.45
N PHE A 107 4.45 18.83 2.49
CA PHE A 107 5.23 18.49 3.68
C PHE A 107 4.93 19.43 4.86
N CYS A 108 4.69 20.72 4.61
CA CYS A 108 4.21 21.64 5.64
C CYS A 108 2.84 21.20 6.19
N LYS A 109 1.92 20.82 5.31
CA LYS A 109 0.59 20.34 5.69
C LYS A 109 0.66 19.06 6.51
N TYR A 110 1.53 18.11 6.11
CA TYR A 110 1.75 16.87 6.86
C TYR A 110 2.25 17.15 8.28
N ILE A 111 3.32 17.94 8.43
CA ILE A 111 3.90 18.25 9.74
C ILE A 111 2.89 18.99 10.62
N ASN A 112 2.22 20.02 10.08
CA ASN A 112 1.25 20.79 10.84
C ASN A 112 0.12 19.90 11.38
N LEU A 113 -0.43 19.03 10.53
CA LEU A 113 -1.50 18.12 10.97
C LEU A 113 -0.99 17.08 11.97
N ALA A 114 0.21 16.51 11.76
CA ALA A 114 0.80 15.56 12.69
C ALA A 114 1.01 16.15 14.09
N GLU A 115 1.54 17.39 14.15
CA GLU A 115 1.79 18.08 15.44
C GLU A 115 0.49 18.54 16.11
N GLN A 116 -0.53 18.95 15.34
CA GLN A 116 -1.82 19.37 15.89
C GLN A 116 -2.64 18.21 16.45
N THR A 117 -2.56 17.04 15.86
CA THR A 117 -3.39 15.88 16.22
C THR A 117 -2.62 14.81 17.00
N ASP A 118 -1.32 14.99 17.21
CA ASP A 118 -0.41 13.96 17.73
C ASP A 118 -0.53 12.63 16.96
N ALA A 119 -0.72 12.73 15.63
CA ALA A 119 -0.85 11.56 14.79
C ALA A 119 0.48 10.84 14.59
N ASP A 120 0.43 9.51 14.53
CA ASP A 120 1.55 8.66 14.14
C ASP A 120 1.67 8.57 12.62
N ILE A 121 0.54 8.68 11.92
CA ILE A 121 0.47 8.60 10.45
C ILE A 121 -0.48 9.67 9.92
N VAL A 122 0.03 10.55 9.07
CA VAL A 122 -0.81 11.47 8.28
C VAL A 122 -0.95 10.94 6.86
N VAL A 123 -2.16 10.88 6.37
CA VAL A 123 -2.51 10.30 5.05
C VAL A 123 -3.09 11.39 4.16
N SER A 124 -2.58 11.57 2.95
CA SER A 124 -3.19 12.43 1.92
C SER A 124 -3.99 11.62 0.91
N ASN A 125 -4.84 12.29 0.16
CA ASN A 125 -5.39 11.75 -1.06
C ASN A 125 -4.29 11.60 -2.13
N TYR A 126 -4.56 10.81 -3.16
CA TYR A 126 -3.67 10.69 -4.31
C TYR A 126 -4.47 10.65 -5.61
N ALA A 127 -3.81 11.00 -6.71
CA ALA A 127 -4.36 10.81 -8.04
C ALA A 127 -3.43 9.91 -8.87
N ARG A 128 -3.96 9.39 -9.97
CA ARG A 128 -3.22 8.52 -10.89
C ARG A 128 -2.93 9.28 -12.17
N LEU A 129 -1.70 9.20 -12.65
CA LEU A 129 -1.33 9.67 -13.98
C LEU A 129 -1.34 8.50 -14.96
N TRP A 130 -2.17 8.60 -16.00
CA TRP A 130 -2.29 7.58 -17.04
C TRP A 130 -2.29 8.23 -18.42
N LYS A 131 -1.34 7.90 -19.28
CA LYS A 131 -1.23 8.47 -20.64
C LYS A 131 -1.36 10.00 -20.63
N ASP A 132 -0.55 10.67 -19.79
CA ASP A 132 -0.50 12.12 -19.61
C ASP A 132 -1.80 12.78 -19.10
N LYS A 133 -2.75 11.98 -18.60
CA LYS A 133 -3.97 12.48 -17.98
C LYS A 133 -4.02 12.12 -16.51
N ILE A 134 -4.29 13.12 -15.68
CA ILE A 134 -4.56 12.88 -14.25
C ILE A 134 -6.00 12.39 -14.13
N LEU A 135 -6.16 11.17 -13.63
CA LEU A 135 -7.44 10.57 -13.32
C LEU A 135 -8.01 11.16 -12.01
N PRO A 136 -9.33 11.06 -11.79
CA PRO A 136 -9.94 11.52 -10.54
C PRO A 136 -9.21 10.97 -9.31
N ALA A 137 -9.04 11.83 -8.31
CA ALA A 137 -8.35 11.50 -7.09
C ALA A 137 -9.06 10.38 -6.31
N THR A 138 -8.30 9.49 -5.71
CA THR A 138 -8.79 8.55 -4.70
C THR A 138 -8.95 9.31 -3.40
N LYS A 139 -10.18 9.34 -2.86
CA LYS A 139 -10.56 10.15 -1.70
C LYS A 139 -10.89 9.26 -0.52
N HIS A 140 -10.37 9.59 0.66
CA HIS A 140 -10.58 8.86 1.90
C HIS A 140 -11.67 9.46 2.82
N GLN A 141 -12.35 10.52 2.40
CA GLN A 141 -13.37 11.19 3.25
C GLN A 141 -14.47 10.25 3.73
N SER A 142 -14.78 9.22 2.95
CA SER A 142 -15.84 8.27 3.31
C SER A 142 -15.54 7.44 4.57
N PHE A 143 -14.28 7.27 4.93
CA PHE A 143 -13.89 6.48 6.10
C PHE A 143 -12.99 7.23 7.10
N ALA A 144 -12.47 8.40 6.74
CA ALA A 144 -11.59 9.18 7.60
C ALA A 144 -12.21 9.56 8.95
N LEU A 145 -13.56 9.67 9.00
CA LEU A 145 -14.32 9.93 10.22
C LEU A 145 -14.77 8.65 10.95
N CYS A 146 -14.51 7.48 10.38
CA CYS A 146 -14.82 6.22 11.06
C CYS A 146 -13.80 5.93 12.15
N SER A 147 -14.26 5.29 13.24
CA SER A 147 -13.32 4.77 14.25
C SER A 147 -12.33 3.81 13.59
N PRO A 148 -11.01 3.94 13.84
CA PRO A 148 -10.01 3.00 13.33
C PRO A 148 -10.30 1.53 13.70
N SER A 149 -10.91 1.27 14.85
CA SER A 149 -11.32 -0.08 15.27
C SER A 149 -12.51 -0.65 14.48
N SER A 150 -13.22 0.18 13.69
CA SER A 150 -14.38 -0.27 12.94
C SER A 150 -14.03 -1.15 11.73
N GLU A 151 -14.93 -2.06 11.38
CA GLU A 151 -14.78 -2.88 10.17
C GLU A 151 -14.84 -2.02 8.89
N GLU A 152 -15.63 -0.95 8.90
CA GLU A 152 -15.74 0.01 7.80
C GLU A 152 -14.39 0.68 7.51
N PHE A 153 -13.70 1.16 8.54
CA PHE A 153 -12.38 1.76 8.40
C PHE A 153 -11.39 0.78 7.76
N ARG A 154 -11.32 -0.45 8.28
CA ARG A 154 -10.45 -1.50 7.73
C ARG A 154 -10.78 -1.82 6.28
N PHE A 155 -12.07 -1.98 5.98
CA PHE A 155 -12.51 -2.33 4.64
C PHE A 155 -12.23 -1.23 3.64
N GLN A 156 -12.60 0.01 3.93
CA GLN A 156 -12.35 1.10 2.99
C GLN A 156 -10.87 1.46 2.93
N GLY A 157 -10.20 1.58 4.06
CA GLY A 157 -8.80 2.00 4.12
C GLY A 157 -7.85 1.06 3.38
N PHE A 158 -8.03 -0.26 3.51
CA PHE A 158 -7.13 -1.25 2.91
C PHE A 158 -7.62 -1.87 1.60
N PHE A 159 -8.91 -1.71 1.23
CA PHE A 159 -9.46 -2.44 0.08
C PHE A 159 -10.24 -1.58 -0.87
N SER A 160 -11.43 -1.07 -0.54
CA SER A 160 -12.31 -0.42 -1.51
C SER A 160 -11.82 0.97 -1.93
N VAL A 161 -11.25 1.77 -1.03
CA VAL A 161 -10.57 3.04 -1.31
C VAL A 161 -9.07 2.81 -1.43
N GLY A 162 -8.50 2.04 -0.50
CA GLY A 162 -7.16 1.50 -0.56
C GLY A 162 -6.03 2.49 -0.22
N THR A 163 -6.32 3.70 0.26
CA THR A 163 -5.27 4.69 0.59
C THR A 163 -4.29 4.19 1.66
N LEU A 164 -4.73 3.30 2.56
CA LEU A 164 -3.85 2.69 3.56
C LEU A 164 -3.04 1.50 3.03
N SER A 165 -3.19 1.10 1.76
CA SER A 165 -2.47 -0.05 1.21
C SER A 165 -1.05 0.27 0.73
N TYR A 166 -0.75 1.52 0.45
CA TYR A 166 0.53 1.96 -0.14
C TYR A 166 1.40 2.64 0.90
N ALA A 167 2.73 2.53 0.80
CA ALA A 167 3.65 3.23 1.71
C ALA A 167 3.75 4.72 1.40
N TRP A 168 3.59 5.13 0.15
CA TRP A 168 3.63 6.51 -0.30
C TRP A 168 2.35 7.30 0.02
N GLY A 169 2.39 8.62 -0.18
CA GLY A 169 1.28 9.53 0.11
C GLY A 169 1.00 9.67 1.61
N LYS A 170 2.01 9.47 2.45
CA LYS A 170 1.91 9.51 3.90
C LYS A 170 3.16 10.08 4.56
N LEU A 171 2.94 10.64 5.75
CA LEU A 171 3.98 10.95 6.72
C LEU A 171 3.85 9.98 7.89
N TYR A 172 4.95 9.35 8.29
CA TYR A 172 5.01 8.42 9.42
C TYR A 172 5.89 9.00 10.52
N ARG A 173 5.46 8.96 11.78
CA ARG A 173 6.30 9.28 12.93
C ARG A 173 7.37 8.18 13.07
N ARG A 174 8.66 8.53 12.92
CA ARG A 174 9.76 7.55 12.95
C ARG A 174 9.83 6.81 14.28
N GLU A 175 9.59 7.51 15.38
CA GLU A 175 9.60 6.93 16.72
C GLU A 175 8.54 5.83 16.87
N PHE A 176 7.33 6.03 16.33
CA PHE A 176 6.28 5.01 16.30
C PHE A 176 6.75 3.76 15.57
N LEU A 177 7.29 3.91 14.34
CA LEU A 177 7.79 2.78 13.55
C LEU A 177 8.88 2.01 14.30
N ARG A 178 9.82 2.71 14.92
CA ARG A 178 10.94 2.16 15.68
C ARG A 178 10.46 1.41 16.93
N ASN A 179 9.63 2.03 17.76
CA ASN A 179 9.15 1.48 19.03
C ASN A 179 8.34 0.20 18.81
N HIS A 180 7.59 0.13 17.72
CA HIS A 180 6.83 -1.06 17.36
C HIS A 180 7.61 -2.04 16.49
N GLN A 181 8.85 -1.74 16.08
CA GLN A 181 9.69 -2.58 15.21
C GLN A 181 9.02 -2.88 13.86
N ILE A 182 8.35 -1.88 13.28
CA ILE A 182 7.64 -2.03 12.00
C ILE A 182 8.63 -2.01 10.84
N TYR A 183 8.53 -2.97 9.93
CA TYR A 183 9.42 -3.14 8.80
C TYR A 183 8.69 -3.75 7.60
N PHE A 184 9.26 -3.60 6.41
CA PHE A 184 8.79 -4.27 5.20
C PHE A 184 9.23 -5.74 5.23
N ALA A 185 8.28 -6.66 5.19
CA ALA A 185 8.57 -8.09 5.14
C ALA A 185 9.16 -8.47 3.77
N ASP A 186 9.89 -9.59 3.75
CA ASP A 186 10.44 -10.17 2.52
C ASP A 186 9.33 -10.86 1.72
N LEU A 187 8.58 -10.03 0.98
CA LEU A 187 7.51 -10.44 0.07
C LEU A 187 7.88 -10.04 -1.35
N SER A 188 7.46 -10.81 -2.33
CA SER A 188 7.70 -10.50 -3.74
C SER A 188 6.89 -9.29 -4.23
N TYR A 189 5.77 -9.00 -3.56
CA TYR A 189 4.94 -7.78 -3.73
C TYR A 189 3.93 -7.67 -2.58
N ALA A 190 3.19 -6.54 -2.51
CA ALA A 190 2.24 -6.19 -1.44
C ALA A 190 2.90 -6.05 -0.04
N GLU A 191 4.22 -5.87 0.00
CA GLU A 191 4.97 -5.58 1.22
C GLU A 191 4.50 -4.27 1.88
N ASP A 192 4.09 -3.29 1.08
CA ASP A 192 3.51 -2.01 1.50
C ASP A 192 2.22 -2.20 2.28
N LYS A 193 1.34 -3.07 1.76
CA LYS A 193 0.07 -3.38 2.41
C LYS A 193 0.30 -4.01 3.79
N LEU A 194 1.22 -4.96 3.89
CA LEU A 194 1.57 -5.58 5.15
C LEU A 194 2.20 -4.57 6.13
N PHE A 195 3.10 -3.71 5.64
CA PHE A 195 3.71 -2.64 6.45
C PHE A 195 2.65 -1.74 7.09
N ASN A 196 1.67 -1.29 6.31
CA ASN A 196 0.58 -0.47 6.83
C ASN A 196 -0.38 -1.25 7.74
N MET A 197 -0.60 -2.54 7.48
CA MET A 197 -1.36 -3.40 8.39
C MET A 197 -0.63 -3.62 9.72
N GLN A 198 0.70 -3.69 9.74
CA GLN A 198 1.49 -3.70 10.98
C GLN A 198 1.26 -2.41 11.77
N CYS A 199 1.31 -1.24 11.10
CA CYS A 199 1.00 0.04 11.74
C CYS A 199 -0.41 0.04 12.36
N TYR A 200 -1.39 -0.48 11.62
CA TYR A 200 -2.77 -0.59 12.07
C TYR A 200 -2.92 -1.49 13.31
N ILE A 201 -2.26 -2.66 13.31
CA ILE A 201 -2.28 -3.61 14.46
C ILE A 201 -1.62 -2.98 15.70
N CYS A 202 -0.67 -2.08 15.51
CA CYS A 202 -0.02 -1.34 16.60
C CYS A 202 -0.80 -0.08 17.04
N ASP A 203 -2.08 0.02 16.69
CA ASP A 203 -2.99 1.11 17.07
C ASP A 203 -2.50 2.51 16.66
N ALA A 204 -1.88 2.62 15.47
CA ALA A 204 -1.44 3.90 14.95
C ALA A 204 -2.56 4.94 14.98
N LYS A 205 -2.25 6.15 15.45
CA LYS A 205 -3.14 7.31 15.38
C LYS A 205 -3.09 7.90 13.97
N TYR A 206 -4.21 7.90 13.27
CA TYR A 206 -4.31 8.42 11.90
C TYR A 206 -4.87 9.82 11.88
N ALA A 207 -4.32 10.67 11.01
CA ALA A 207 -4.93 11.92 10.58
C ALA A 207 -4.99 11.98 9.04
N PHE A 208 -5.98 12.67 8.49
CA PHE A 208 -6.26 12.65 7.06
C PHE A 208 -6.30 14.06 6.49
N LEU A 209 -5.54 14.28 5.39
CA LEU A 209 -5.55 15.49 4.59
C LEU A 209 -6.46 15.30 3.37
N GLU A 210 -7.28 16.30 3.07
CA GLU A 210 -8.12 16.28 1.86
C GLU A 210 -7.33 16.62 0.58
N ASP A 211 -6.12 17.13 0.74
CA ASP A 211 -5.24 17.49 -0.36
C ASP A 211 -4.75 16.26 -1.13
N ILE A 212 -4.48 16.43 -2.43
CA ILE A 212 -3.79 15.45 -3.25
C ILE A 212 -2.29 15.62 -3.00
N GLY A 213 -1.73 14.78 -2.14
CA GLY A 213 -0.31 14.82 -1.77
C GLY A 213 0.59 13.98 -2.67
N TYR A 214 0.03 13.16 -3.55
CA TYR A 214 0.82 12.21 -4.32
C TYR A 214 0.20 11.94 -5.70
N ILE A 215 1.03 11.87 -6.74
CA ILE A 215 0.64 11.40 -8.07
C ILE A 215 1.34 10.08 -8.36
N TYR A 216 0.53 9.02 -8.39
CA TYR A 216 0.97 7.70 -8.79
C TYR A 216 0.96 7.56 -10.31
N ARG A 217 2.11 7.32 -10.90
CA ARG A 217 2.27 7.11 -12.35
C ARG A 217 2.00 5.65 -12.71
N LYS A 218 0.90 5.42 -13.43
CA LYS A 218 0.63 4.11 -13.97
C LYS A 218 1.49 3.88 -15.22
N ASN A 219 2.48 3.00 -15.12
CA ASN A 219 3.30 2.57 -16.25
C ASN A 219 3.18 1.06 -16.47
N ASP A 220 3.46 0.61 -17.70
CA ASP A 220 3.33 -0.80 -18.07
C ASP A 220 4.42 -1.69 -17.42
N MET A 221 5.48 -1.08 -16.88
CA MET A 221 6.56 -1.76 -16.17
C MET A 221 6.28 -1.92 -14.67
N SER A 222 5.18 -1.35 -14.16
CA SER A 222 4.83 -1.41 -12.74
C SER A 222 4.68 -2.85 -12.26
N VAL A 223 5.42 -3.17 -11.21
CA VAL A 223 5.44 -4.49 -10.55
C VAL A 223 4.04 -4.94 -10.13
N SER A 224 3.17 -4.00 -9.76
CA SER A 224 1.80 -4.25 -9.28
C SER A 224 0.86 -4.83 -10.36
N TRP A 225 1.20 -4.69 -11.64
CA TRP A 225 0.36 -5.12 -12.76
C TRP A 225 0.93 -6.30 -13.54
N GLN A 226 2.07 -6.85 -13.10
CA GLN A 226 2.68 -8.00 -13.76
C GLN A 226 2.08 -9.31 -13.25
N TYR A 227 1.86 -10.25 -14.17
CA TYR A 227 1.49 -11.62 -13.82
C TYR A 227 2.60 -12.31 -13.02
N ARG A 228 2.24 -13.01 -11.95
CA ARG A 228 3.16 -13.73 -11.08
C ARG A 228 2.66 -15.13 -10.77
N PRO A 229 3.38 -16.16 -11.18
CA PRO A 229 2.96 -17.55 -10.95
C PRO A 229 2.97 -17.95 -9.47
N ASP A 230 3.77 -17.26 -8.64
CA ASP A 230 3.94 -17.46 -7.18
C ASP A 230 3.00 -16.57 -6.34
N SER A 231 2.05 -15.87 -6.98
CA SER A 231 1.19 -14.90 -6.31
C SER A 231 0.40 -15.50 -5.16
N VAL A 232 -0.19 -16.67 -5.33
CA VAL A 232 -0.99 -17.34 -4.30
C VAL A 232 -0.16 -17.61 -3.05
N GLU A 233 1.05 -18.13 -3.25
CA GLU A 233 2.00 -18.46 -2.19
C GLU A 233 2.44 -17.18 -1.45
N ASN A 234 2.69 -16.09 -2.18
CA ASN A 234 3.02 -14.78 -1.60
C ASN A 234 1.88 -14.20 -0.76
N TRP A 235 0.62 -14.29 -1.22
CA TRP A 235 -0.53 -13.85 -0.43
C TRP A 235 -0.71 -14.65 0.86
N PHE A 236 -0.50 -15.97 0.84
CA PHE A 236 -0.55 -16.78 2.06
C PHE A 236 0.62 -16.48 2.99
N LYS A 237 1.82 -16.20 2.45
CA LYS A 237 2.97 -15.73 3.26
C LYS A 237 2.61 -14.41 3.95
N LEU A 238 2.00 -13.46 3.24
CA LEU A 238 1.53 -12.20 3.82
C LEU A 238 0.52 -12.44 4.96
N VAL A 239 -0.47 -13.32 4.75
CA VAL A 239 -1.46 -13.65 5.80
C VAL A 239 -0.78 -14.30 7.01
N TYR A 240 0.20 -15.16 6.80
CA TYR A 240 0.97 -15.78 7.87
C TYR A 240 1.73 -14.74 8.68
N GLU A 241 2.45 -13.85 8.03
CA GLU A 241 3.15 -12.71 8.66
C GLU A 241 2.18 -11.82 9.45
N LEU A 242 1.03 -11.48 8.85
CA LEU A 242 0.01 -10.66 9.50
C LEU A 242 -0.51 -11.33 10.80
N LYS A 243 -0.78 -12.64 10.76
CA LYS A 243 -1.20 -13.40 11.95
C LYS A 243 -0.14 -13.43 13.02
N SER A 244 1.12 -13.66 12.63
CA SER A 244 2.26 -13.62 13.56
C SER A 244 2.37 -12.25 14.24
N TRP A 245 2.11 -11.14 13.51
CA TRP A 245 2.08 -9.80 14.07
C TRP A 245 0.94 -9.60 15.08
N ILE A 246 -0.28 -10.10 14.78
CA ILE A 246 -1.43 -10.06 15.67
C ILE A 246 -1.09 -10.76 16.99
N GLU A 247 -0.53 -11.97 16.91
CA GLU A 247 -0.13 -12.77 18.06
C GLU A 247 1.00 -12.09 18.86
N LYS A 248 2.05 -11.60 18.18
CA LYS A 248 3.19 -10.91 18.79
C LYS A 248 2.78 -9.63 19.54
N LYS A 249 1.70 -8.97 19.10
CA LYS A 249 1.17 -7.76 19.72
C LYS A 249 0.05 -8.03 20.75
N ASP A 250 -0.14 -9.28 21.11
CA ASP A 250 -1.16 -9.73 22.08
C ASP A 250 -2.58 -9.21 21.76
N LYS A 251 -2.92 -9.19 20.45
CA LYS A 251 -4.23 -8.76 19.97
C LYS A 251 -5.17 -9.96 19.81
N ASP A 252 -6.47 -9.78 20.08
CA ASP A 252 -7.45 -10.85 19.85
C ASP A 252 -7.55 -11.16 18.34
N PRO A 253 -7.15 -12.36 17.87
CA PRO A 253 -7.22 -12.72 16.46
C PRO A 253 -8.64 -12.63 15.87
N LYS A 254 -9.69 -12.68 16.70
CA LYS A 254 -11.08 -12.60 16.25
C LYS A 254 -11.42 -11.24 15.67
N GLU A 255 -10.84 -10.16 16.20
CA GLU A 255 -11.04 -8.79 15.71
C GLU A 255 -10.52 -8.59 14.29
N TYR A 256 -9.50 -9.34 13.89
CA TYR A 256 -8.84 -9.25 12.58
C TYR A 256 -9.32 -10.28 11.57
N THR A 257 -10.29 -11.13 11.94
CA THR A 257 -10.80 -12.20 11.06
C THR A 257 -11.36 -11.63 9.76
N SER A 258 -12.13 -10.54 9.82
CA SER A 258 -12.66 -9.88 8.62
C SER A 258 -11.57 -9.28 7.74
N LEU A 259 -10.53 -8.67 8.34
CA LEU A 259 -9.38 -8.11 7.63
C LEU A 259 -8.66 -9.20 6.80
N ILE A 260 -8.37 -10.35 7.42
CA ILE A 260 -7.75 -11.50 6.75
C ILE A 260 -8.68 -12.03 5.65
N GLY A 261 -9.96 -12.10 5.93
CA GLY A 261 -10.96 -12.57 4.97
C GLY A 261 -11.03 -11.69 3.72
N TYR A 262 -11.09 -10.37 3.90
CA TYR A 262 -11.06 -9.40 2.80
C TYR A 262 -9.77 -9.50 2.00
N LEU A 263 -8.62 -9.59 2.68
CA LEU A 263 -7.34 -9.75 2.03
C LEU A 263 -7.35 -10.96 1.06
N LEU A 264 -7.84 -12.11 1.52
CA LEU A 264 -7.89 -13.32 0.70
C LEU A 264 -8.94 -13.26 -0.42
N ILE A 265 -10.07 -12.55 -0.23
CA ILE A 265 -11.05 -12.31 -1.31
C ILE A 265 -10.41 -11.46 -2.42
N PHE A 266 -9.82 -10.32 -2.04
CA PHE A 266 -9.21 -9.43 -3.03
C PHE A 266 -8.03 -10.10 -3.73
N ALA A 267 -7.20 -10.86 -3.01
CA ALA A 267 -6.12 -11.65 -3.57
C ALA A 267 -6.63 -12.70 -4.57
N ALA A 268 -7.62 -13.50 -4.18
CA ALA A 268 -8.18 -14.54 -5.06
C ALA A 268 -8.86 -13.95 -6.31
N PHE A 269 -9.53 -12.80 -6.17
CA PHE A 269 -10.13 -12.09 -7.30
C PHE A 269 -9.04 -11.53 -8.24
N PHE A 270 -8.03 -10.86 -7.68
CA PHE A 270 -6.92 -10.29 -8.44
C PHE A 270 -6.15 -11.37 -9.20
N ASP A 271 -5.75 -12.45 -8.53
CA ASP A 271 -5.04 -13.55 -9.16
C ASP A 271 -5.91 -14.26 -10.21
N GLY A 272 -7.20 -14.42 -9.93
CA GLY A 272 -8.15 -14.96 -10.91
C GLY A 272 -8.24 -14.08 -12.17
N LYS A 273 -8.25 -12.75 -12.00
CA LYS A 273 -8.20 -11.79 -13.12
C LYS A 273 -6.89 -11.92 -13.89
N MET A 274 -5.75 -11.95 -13.20
CA MET A 274 -4.43 -12.05 -13.84
C MET A 274 -4.27 -13.36 -14.61
N GLU A 275 -4.71 -14.50 -14.05
CA GLU A 275 -4.74 -15.79 -14.72
C GLU A 275 -5.62 -15.75 -15.99
N TYR A 276 -6.79 -15.11 -15.90
CA TYR A 276 -7.68 -14.96 -17.04
C TYR A 276 -7.04 -14.15 -18.17
N MET A 277 -6.37 -13.08 -17.85
CA MET A 277 -5.71 -12.21 -18.83
C MET A 277 -4.48 -12.88 -19.46
N GLN A 278 -3.65 -13.55 -18.66
CA GLN A 278 -2.40 -14.19 -19.09
C GLN A 278 -2.62 -15.43 -19.95
N HIS A 279 -3.60 -16.25 -19.61
CA HIS A 279 -3.84 -17.55 -20.23
C HIS A 279 -4.99 -17.53 -21.24
N LYS A 280 -4.93 -16.64 -22.24
CA LYS A 280 -5.88 -16.56 -23.38
C LYS A 280 -7.37 -16.63 -22.95
N LYS A 281 -7.70 -15.96 -21.84
CA LYS A 281 -9.06 -15.94 -21.27
C LYS A 281 -9.58 -17.32 -20.82
N SER A 282 -8.70 -18.19 -20.35
CA SER A 282 -9.01 -19.55 -19.90
C SER A 282 -9.74 -19.58 -18.56
N LEU A 283 -10.97 -20.07 -18.55
CA LEU A 283 -11.72 -20.31 -17.31
C LEU A 283 -11.09 -21.42 -16.44
N TRP A 284 -10.37 -22.36 -17.05
CA TRP A 284 -9.68 -23.43 -16.34
C TRP A 284 -8.48 -22.91 -15.56
N ALA A 285 -7.72 -21.95 -16.09
CA ALA A 285 -6.65 -21.28 -15.38
C ALA A 285 -7.19 -20.57 -14.14
N VAL A 286 -8.25 -19.77 -14.28
CA VAL A 286 -8.95 -19.12 -13.16
C VAL A 286 -9.43 -20.14 -12.13
N ARG A 287 -10.10 -21.22 -12.57
CA ARG A 287 -10.56 -22.29 -11.68
C ARG A 287 -9.40 -22.91 -10.88
N LYS A 288 -8.25 -23.13 -11.51
CA LYS A 288 -7.06 -23.72 -10.86
C LYS A 288 -6.54 -22.83 -9.74
N VAL A 289 -6.44 -21.52 -9.97
CA VAL A 289 -5.97 -20.58 -8.94
C VAL A 289 -6.99 -20.43 -7.80
N LEU A 290 -8.29 -20.31 -8.10
CA LEU A 290 -9.32 -20.26 -7.07
C LEU A 290 -9.33 -21.52 -6.20
N LYS A 291 -9.08 -22.71 -6.81
CA LYS A 291 -8.94 -23.96 -6.07
C LYS A 291 -7.75 -23.92 -5.10
N LYS A 292 -6.61 -23.32 -5.45
CA LYS A 292 -5.47 -23.15 -4.53
C LYS A 292 -5.91 -22.37 -3.28
N TYR A 293 -6.61 -21.23 -3.44
CA TYR A 293 -7.14 -20.46 -2.31
C TYR A 293 -8.14 -21.22 -1.46
N GLY A 294 -9.12 -21.88 -2.07
CA GLY A 294 -10.18 -22.61 -1.37
C GLY A 294 -9.75 -23.95 -0.77
N SER A 295 -8.61 -24.52 -1.20
CA SER A 295 -8.05 -25.75 -0.64
C SER A 295 -7.11 -25.47 0.54
N ASN A 296 -6.54 -24.28 0.61
CA ASN A 296 -5.69 -23.88 1.74
C ASN A 296 -6.54 -23.76 3.04
N PRO A 297 -6.08 -24.32 4.18
CA PRO A 297 -6.84 -24.26 5.44
C PRO A 297 -7.19 -22.85 5.90
N MET A 298 -6.28 -21.87 5.76
CA MET A 298 -6.54 -20.47 6.11
C MET A 298 -7.59 -19.85 5.18
N GLY A 299 -7.48 -20.09 3.87
CA GLY A 299 -8.47 -19.61 2.90
C GLY A 299 -9.84 -20.22 3.17
N ARG A 300 -9.92 -21.53 3.39
CA ARG A 300 -11.18 -22.22 3.71
C ARG A 300 -11.85 -21.64 4.96
N LYS A 301 -11.07 -21.42 6.02
CA LYS A 301 -11.58 -20.80 7.26
C LYS A 301 -12.13 -19.41 6.98
N ALA A 302 -11.35 -18.54 6.34
CA ALA A 302 -11.71 -17.17 6.05
C ALA A 302 -12.99 -17.07 5.19
N PHE A 303 -13.09 -17.84 4.10
CA PHE A 303 -14.28 -17.83 3.24
C PHE A 303 -15.51 -18.41 3.94
N THR A 304 -15.34 -19.44 4.79
CA THR A 304 -16.46 -19.99 5.57
C THR A 304 -17.01 -18.98 6.55
N GLU A 305 -16.16 -18.24 7.22
CA GLU A 305 -16.55 -17.20 8.18
C GLU A 305 -17.24 -16.02 7.49
N LEU A 306 -16.72 -15.53 6.37
CA LEU A 306 -17.35 -14.46 5.61
C LEU A 306 -18.66 -14.89 4.91
N ALA A 307 -18.83 -16.18 4.63
CA ALA A 307 -20.07 -16.73 4.08
C ALA A 307 -21.18 -16.88 5.15
N ASP A 308 -20.85 -16.87 6.45
CA ASP A 308 -21.83 -17.06 7.53
C ASP A 308 -22.75 -15.85 7.65
N ARG A 309 -24.01 -16.01 7.25
CA ARG A 309 -25.03 -14.95 7.27
C ARG A 309 -25.38 -14.45 8.67
N ARG A 310 -25.11 -15.22 9.73
CA ARG A 310 -25.35 -14.82 11.12
C ARG A 310 -24.37 -13.73 11.56
N LYS A 311 -23.16 -13.69 10.97
CA LYS A 311 -22.17 -12.64 11.20
C LYS A 311 -22.49 -11.46 10.27
N LYS A 312 -22.98 -10.35 10.82
CA LYS A 312 -23.23 -9.13 10.03
C LYS A 312 -21.90 -8.50 9.60
N LEU A 313 -21.74 -8.22 8.31
CA LEU A 313 -20.63 -7.38 7.82
C LEU A 313 -20.95 -5.92 8.15
N GLN A 314 -20.10 -5.28 8.96
CA GLN A 314 -20.28 -3.90 9.42
C GLN A 314 -19.64 -2.90 8.44
N ILE A 315 -19.89 -3.07 7.15
CA ILE A 315 -19.49 -2.14 6.07
C ILE A 315 -20.75 -1.47 5.54
N THR A 316 -20.66 -0.23 5.05
CA THR A 316 -21.84 0.54 4.64
C THR A 316 -22.33 0.18 3.24
N GLN A 317 -21.40 -0.07 2.32
CA GLN A 317 -21.69 -0.26 0.91
C GLN A 317 -22.38 -1.61 0.60
N LYS A 318 -23.68 -1.56 0.27
CA LYS A 318 -24.51 -2.76 0.00
C LYS A 318 -23.94 -3.65 -1.10
N LEU A 319 -23.44 -3.07 -2.19
CA LEU A 319 -22.88 -3.82 -3.30
C LEU A 319 -21.70 -4.69 -2.85
N TRP A 320 -20.77 -4.10 -2.09
CA TRP A 320 -19.64 -4.84 -1.54
C TRP A 320 -20.06 -5.97 -0.59
N LYS A 321 -21.07 -5.75 0.25
CA LYS A 321 -21.63 -6.84 1.08
C LYS A 321 -22.09 -8.03 0.24
N ILE A 322 -22.83 -7.75 -0.83
CA ILE A 322 -23.34 -8.80 -1.74
C ILE A 322 -22.16 -9.51 -2.41
N MET A 323 -21.21 -8.77 -2.97
CA MET A 323 -20.04 -9.34 -3.66
C MET A 323 -19.20 -10.22 -2.72
N ILE A 324 -18.87 -9.74 -1.52
CA ILE A 324 -18.10 -10.48 -0.50
C ILE A 324 -18.84 -11.77 -0.12
N ARG A 325 -20.15 -11.68 0.14
CA ARG A 325 -20.97 -12.85 0.52
C ARG A 325 -21.04 -13.88 -0.60
N THR A 326 -21.34 -13.42 -1.82
CA THR A 326 -21.47 -14.30 -2.99
C THR A 326 -20.16 -14.99 -3.31
N PHE A 327 -19.06 -14.22 -3.31
CA PHE A 327 -17.73 -14.77 -3.53
C PHE A 327 -17.35 -15.81 -2.46
N SER A 328 -17.56 -15.47 -1.19
CA SER A 328 -17.26 -16.36 -0.06
C SER A 328 -18.10 -17.64 -0.07
N LEU A 329 -19.37 -17.55 -0.45
CA LEU A 329 -20.24 -18.73 -0.62
C LEU A 329 -19.74 -19.64 -1.76
N GLY A 330 -19.37 -19.06 -2.91
CA GLY A 330 -18.80 -19.81 -4.02
C GLY A 330 -17.50 -20.52 -3.64
N MET A 331 -16.63 -19.86 -2.88
CA MET A 331 -15.39 -20.48 -2.35
C MET A 331 -15.67 -21.59 -1.34
N LYS A 332 -16.59 -21.36 -0.40
CA LYS A 332 -17.01 -22.34 0.61
C LYS A 332 -17.54 -23.62 -0.03
N TRP A 333 -18.44 -23.50 -1.02
CA TRP A 333 -19.07 -24.61 -1.72
C TRP A 333 -18.25 -25.14 -2.91
N ARG A 334 -17.02 -24.59 -3.11
CA ARG A 334 -16.09 -25.02 -4.18
C ARG A 334 -16.65 -24.84 -5.60
N TRP A 335 -17.52 -23.85 -5.81
CA TRP A 335 -18.11 -23.54 -7.11
C TRP A 335 -17.12 -22.77 -8.00
N TYR A 336 -15.86 -23.21 -8.02
CA TYR A 336 -14.76 -22.49 -8.67
C TYR A 336 -14.99 -22.21 -10.15
N LEU A 337 -15.67 -23.13 -10.89
CA LEU A 337 -15.98 -22.91 -12.31
C LEU A 337 -16.99 -21.78 -12.47
N LEU A 338 -18.07 -21.77 -11.70
CA LEU A 338 -19.07 -20.70 -11.72
C LEU A 338 -18.44 -19.35 -11.35
N MET A 339 -17.57 -19.32 -10.37
CA MET A 339 -16.82 -18.13 -9.99
C MET A 339 -15.88 -17.66 -11.10
N SER A 340 -15.27 -18.57 -11.86
CA SER A 340 -14.44 -18.23 -13.02
C SER A 340 -15.26 -17.50 -14.09
N VAL A 341 -16.51 -17.93 -14.31
CA VAL A 341 -17.45 -17.22 -15.19
C VAL A 341 -17.78 -15.84 -14.64
N GLY A 342 -18.02 -15.71 -13.35
CA GLY A 342 -18.24 -14.42 -12.69
C GLY A 342 -17.06 -13.45 -12.88
N ILE A 343 -15.83 -13.90 -12.67
CA ILE A 343 -14.62 -13.10 -12.90
C ILE A 343 -14.51 -12.68 -14.38
N LYS A 344 -14.77 -13.61 -15.32
CA LYS A 344 -14.81 -13.29 -16.76
C LYS A 344 -15.78 -12.14 -17.03
N ILE A 345 -17.01 -12.20 -16.49
CA ILE A 345 -18.03 -11.17 -16.71
C ILE A 345 -17.55 -9.82 -16.14
N LEU A 346 -17.06 -9.78 -14.90
CA LEU A 346 -16.58 -8.55 -14.27
C LEU A 346 -15.45 -7.90 -15.07
N VAL A 347 -14.48 -8.69 -15.52
CA VAL A 347 -13.35 -8.21 -16.34
C VAL A 347 -13.83 -7.75 -17.72
N SER A 348 -14.72 -8.50 -18.39
CA SER A 348 -15.22 -8.14 -19.71
C SER A 348 -16.09 -6.88 -19.70
N CYS A 349 -16.81 -6.61 -18.60
CA CYS A 349 -17.63 -5.42 -18.42
C CYS A 349 -16.83 -4.24 -17.82
N ARG A 350 -15.51 -4.38 -17.58
CA ARG A 350 -14.63 -3.39 -16.95
C ARG A 350 -15.15 -2.89 -15.59
N VAL A 351 -15.90 -3.73 -14.89
CA VAL A 351 -16.42 -3.39 -13.56
C VAL A 351 -15.28 -3.31 -12.56
N ASP A 352 -14.26 -4.14 -12.73
CA ASP A 352 -13.04 -4.16 -11.93
C ASP A 352 -12.26 -2.84 -12.01
N GLU A 353 -12.27 -2.14 -13.15
CA GLU A 353 -11.65 -0.80 -13.28
C GLU A 353 -12.40 0.30 -12.51
N ARG A 354 -13.69 0.09 -12.21
CA ARG A 354 -14.54 1.00 -11.42
C ARG A 354 -14.48 0.70 -9.92
N LEU A 355 -14.00 -0.48 -9.56
CA LEU A 355 -13.89 -0.97 -8.19
C LEU A 355 -12.46 -0.82 -7.61
N SER A 356 -11.50 -0.42 -8.45
CA SER A 356 -10.08 -0.26 -8.11
C SER A 356 -9.66 1.19 -7.83
#